data_ab1eaf91dde51c399cae166c3de4dc82
#
_entry.id   ab1eaf91dde51c399cae166c3de4dc82
#
_cell.length_a   1.000
_cell.length_b   1.000
_cell.length_c   1.000
_cell.angle_alpha   90.00
_cell.angle_beta   90.00
_cell.angle_gamma   90.00
#
_symmetry.space_group_name_H-M   'P 1'
#
loop_
_entity.id
_entity.type
_entity.pdbx_description
1 polymer ?
#
loop_
_entity_poly.entity_id
_entity_poly.type
_entity_poly.pdbx_seq_one_letter_code
_entity_poly.pdbx_strand_id
1 'polypeptide(L)'
;EQVERRCKAYTADAHRTHLVQPGMVYISQTTEVGTLYTKAEVKALHDVCKKYGLLLFLDGARLGYAVESPGNDLKLEDLPHLCDVFTIGGTKQGALFGEAAVIVDEELKREFPYHIKQRGALLAKGWLLGIQYETLFTDNLYFRLARHAADLAVKMHKGFKEAGFYFLHNHETNQQLPIFTQTQFDKLKEKGFYFDHFADMKDGRIVTRFCTSWATDPANVDRLLEAIKDL
;
A
#
# COMPACT_ATOMS: atom_id res chain seq x y z
N GLU A 1 -8.04 -6.26 -18.20
CA GLU A 1 -9.07 -7.27 -18.55
C GLU A 1 -10.23 -7.34 -17.56
N GLN A 2 -9.97 -7.47 -16.23
CA GLN A 2 -11.03 -7.60 -15.20
C GLN A 2 -11.97 -6.39 -15.18
N VAL A 3 -11.43 -5.17 -15.14
CA VAL A 3 -12.20 -3.91 -15.18
C VAL A 3 -13.02 -3.85 -16.48
N GLU A 4 -12.39 -4.08 -17.62
CA GLU A 4 -13.06 -4.06 -18.92
C GLU A 4 -14.21 -5.08 -19.01
N ARG A 5 -13.98 -6.30 -18.51
CA ARG A 5 -15.02 -7.33 -18.44
C ARG A 5 -16.20 -6.87 -17.59
N ARG A 6 -15.93 -6.23 -16.44
CA ARG A 6 -16.99 -5.70 -15.57
C ARG A 6 -17.80 -4.59 -16.25
N CYS A 7 -17.11 -3.65 -16.91
CA CYS A 7 -17.77 -2.58 -17.64
C CYS A 7 -18.62 -3.10 -18.79
N LYS A 8 -18.11 -4.05 -19.59
CA LYS A 8 -18.87 -4.70 -20.67
C LYS A 8 -20.11 -5.42 -20.14
N ALA A 9 -19.97 -6.18 -19.03
CA ALA A 9 -21.08 -6.88 -18.41
C ALA A 9 -22.18 -5.88 -17.96
N TYR A 10 -21.78 -4.79 -17.28
CA TYR A 10 -22.72 -3.74 -16.88
C TYR A 10 -23.43 -3.10 -18.08
N THR A 11 -22.69 -2.75 -19.13
CA THR A 11 -23.26 -2.08 -20.31
C THR A 11 -24.22 -2.99 -21.08
N ALA A 12 -23.95 -4.29 -21.12
CA ALA A 12 -24.79 -5.28 -21.83
C ALA A 12 -26.03 -5.72 -21.02
N ASP A 13 -26.12 -5.40 -19.74
CA ASP A 13 -27.24 -5.81 -18.89
C ASP A 13 -28.49 -4.97 -19.21
N ALA A 14 -29.57 -5.65 -19.59
CA ALA A 14 -30.86 -5.00 -19.88
C ALA A 14 -31.48 -4.33 -18.64
N HIS A 15 -31.11 -4.79 -17.45
CA HIS A 15 -31.59 -4.28 -16.16
C HIS A 15 -30.57 -3.41 -15.43
N ARG A 16 -29.56 -2.87 -16.14
CA ARG A 16 -28.46 -2.07 -15.56
C ARG A 16 -28.93 -0.88 -14.71
N THR A 17 -30.14 -0.37 -14.95
CA THR A 17 -30.73 0.71 -14.13
C THR A 17 -31.03 0.28 -12.69
N HIS A 18 -31.08 -1.03 -12.42
CA HIS A 18 -31.23 -1.59 -11.08
C HIS A 18 -29.87 -1.97 -10.44
N LEU A 19 -28.77 -1.78 -11.15
CA LEU A 19 -27.42 -2.09 -10.68
C LEU A 19 -26.67 -0.83 -10.28
N VAL A 20 -25.70 -1.00 -9.38
CA VAL A 20 -24.75 0.08 -9.06
C VAL A 20 -23.90 0.38 -10.29
N GLN A 21 -23.96 1.63 -10.76
CA GLN A 21 -23.15 2.08 -11.89
C GLN A 21 -21.68 2.15 -11.49
N PRO A 22 -20.75 1.52 -12.24
CA PRO A 22 -19.33 1.71 -12.05
C PRO A 22 -18.95 3.18 -12.28
N GLY A 23 -18.26 3.80 -11.31
CA GLY A 23 -17.83 5.19 -11.39
C GLY A 23 -16.32 5.35 -11.23
N MET A 24 -15.68 4.42 -10.52
CA MET A 24 -14.27 4.55 -10.17
C MET A 24 -13.61 3.17 -10.07
N VAL A 25 -12.34 3.10 -10.44
CA VAL A 25 -11.42 2.01 -10.07
C VAL A 25 -10.55 2.52 -8.93
N TYR A 26 -10.54 1.77 -7.83
CA TYR A 26 -9.74 2.05 -6.65
C TYR A 26 -8.66 0.98 -6.52
N ILE A 27 -7.40 1.40 -6.41
CA ILE A 27 -6.25 0.51 -6.19
C ILE A 27 -5.40 1.04 -5.04
N SER A 28 -4.63 0.18 -4.38
CA SER A 28 -3.66 0.56 -3.35
C SER A 28 -2.23 0.25 -3.80
N GLN A 29 -1.29 1.16 -3.53
CA GLN A 29 0.13 0.97 -3.79
C GLN A 29 0.94 1.25 -2.51
N THR A 30 1.56 0.24 -1.86
CA THR A 30 1.45 -1.22 -2.11
C THR A 30 0.03 -1.72 -1.86
N THR A 31 -0.31 -2.90 -2.41
CA THR A 31 -1.58 -3.56 -2.05
C THR A 31 -1.56 -4.03 -0.59
N GLU A 32 -2.73 -4.41 -0.05
CA GLU A 32 -2.84 -4.94 1.33
C GLU A 32 -2.07 -6.25 1.55
N VAL A 33 -1.77 -6.98 0.48
CA VAL A 33 -0.95 -8.20 0.52
C VAL A 33 0.53 -7.95 0.15
N GLY A 34 0.95 -6.69 0.13
CA GLY A 34 2.35 -6.32 -0.10
C GLY A 34 2.82 -6.44 -1.55
N THR A 35 1.91 -6.56 -2.53
CA THR A 35 2.30 -6.59 -3.94
C THR A 35 2.37 -5.18 -4.54
N LEU A 36 3.09 -5.04 -5.66
CA LEU A 36 3.23 -3.80 -6.41
C LEU A 36 2.47 -3.89 -7.73
N TYR A 37 1.82 -2.81 -8.12
CA TYR A 37 1.45 -2.58 -9.51
C TYR A 37 2.67 -2.02 -10.24
N THR A 38 2.95 -2.57 -11.42
CA THR A 38 3.94 -2.01 -12.33
C THR A 38 3.38 -0.76 -13.02
N LYS A 39 4.26 0.10 -13.52
CA LYS A 39 3.85 1.28 -14.32
C LYS A 39 2.97 0.88 -15.50
N ALA A 40 3.28 -0.24 -16.17
CA ALA A 40 2.50 -0.76 -17.28
C ALA A 40 1.08 -1.18 -16.85
N GLU A 41 0.93 -1.80 -15.68
CA GLU A 41 -0.38 -2.19 -15.14
C GLU A 41 -1.21 -0.98 -14.75
N VAL A 42 -0.62 0.03 -14.08
CA VAL A 42 -1.32 1.28 -13.75
C VAL A 42 -1.74 2.01 -15.02
N LYS A 43 -0.86 2.05 -16.05
CA LYS A 43 -1.21 2.61 -17.36
C LYS A 43 -2.38 1.87 -18.02
N ALA A 44 -2.38 0.56 -18.00
CA ALA A 44 -3.48 -0.24 -18.55
C ALA A 44 -4.80 -0.01 -17.81
N LEU A 45 -4.75 0.20 -16.48
CA LEU A 45 -5.92 0.60 -15.68
C LEU A 45 -6.38 2.00 -16.05
N HIS A 46 -5.46 2.96 -16.19
CA HIS A 46 -5.77 4.31 -16.66
C HIS A 46 -6.48 4.29 -18.02
N ASP A 47 -5.92 3.59 -19.00
CA ASP A 47 -6.45 3.54 -20.37
C ASP A 47 -7.88 2.94 -20.40
N VAL A 48 -8.12 1.88 -19.62
CA VAL A 48 -9.47 1.28 -19.53
C VAL A 48 -10.44 2.19 -18.78
N CYS A 49 -9.99 2.91 -17.74
CA CYS A 49 -10.82 3.90 -17.04
C CYS A 49 -11.26 5.01 -18.00
N LYS A 50 -10.32 5.60 -18.75
CA LYS A 50 -10.64 6.62 -19.76
C LYS A 50 -11.60 6.11 -20.82
N LYS A 51 -11.44 4.87 -21.30
CA LYS A 51 -12.32 4.23 -22.27
C LYS A 51 -13.78 4.12 -21.81
N TYR A 52 -14.00 3.89 -20.51
CA TYR A 52 -15.34 3.67 -19.95
C TYR A 52 -15.86 4.83 -19.09
N GLY A 53 -15.19 5.99 -19.09
CA GLY A 53 -15.58 7.16 -18.32
C GLY A 53 -15.50 6.95 -16.81
N LEU A 54 -14.54 6.12 -16.36
CA LEU A 54 -14.28 5.88 -14.95
C LEU A 54 -13.12 6.75 -14.45
N LEU A 55 -13.13 7.04 -13.17
CA LEU A 55 -11.98 7.63 -12.47
C LEU A 55 -11.01 6.52 -12.02
N LEU A 56 -9.71 6.83 -11.99
CA LEU A 56 -8.71 5.99 -11.35
C LEU A 56 -8.20 6.67 -10.07
N PHE A 57 -8.48 6.04 -8.93
CA PHE A 57 -7.99 6.46 -7.61
C PHE A 57 -6.90 5.51 -7.14
N LEU A 58 -5.73 6.04 -6.77
CA LEU A 58 -4.66 5.28 -6.16
C LEU A 58 -4.50 5.67 -4.68
N ASP A 59 -4.83 4.74 -3.79
CA ASP A 59 -4.53 4.84 -2.36
C ASP A 59 -3.04 4.64 -2.12
N GLY A 60 -2.39 5.71 -1.70
CA GLY A 60 -0.96 5.74 -1.43
C GLY A 60 -0.61 5.69 0.05
N ALA A 61 -1.43 5.07 0.92
CA ALA A 61 -1.16 4.95 2.34
C ALA A 61 0.24 4.37 2.66
N ARG A 62 0.81 3.59 1.72
CA ARG A 62 2.16 3.02 1.79
C ARG A 62 3.01 3.39 0.55
N LEU A 63 2.68 4.49 -0.11
CA LEU A 63 3.28 4.86 -1.40
C LEU A 63 4.80 5.03 -1.31
N GLY A 64 5.31 5.67 -0.26
CA GLY A 64 6.75 5.80 -0.08
C GLY A 64 7.46 4.45 -0.04
N TYR A 65 6.94 3.50 0.71
CA TYR A 65 7.48 2.14 0.76
C TYR A 65 7.43 1.45 -0.60
N ALA A 66 6.34 1.65 -1.37
CA ALA A 66 6.23 1.13 -2.72
C ALA A 66 7.29 1.71 -3.65
N VAL A 67 7.46 3.04 -3.64
CA VAL A 67 8.43 3.75 -4.50
C VAL A 67 9.86 3.29 -4.24
N GLU A 68 10.21 3.01 -2.98
CA GLU A 68 11.55 2.61 -2.58
C GLU A 68 11.77 1.09 -2.54
N SER A 69 10.73 0.29 -2.84
CA SER A 69 10.84 -1.17 -2.87
C SER A 69 11.59 -1.66 -4.11
N PRO A 70 12.41 -2.74 -4.00
CA PRO A 70 12.99 -3.40 -5.16
C PRO A 70 11.93 -3.86 -6.17
N GLY A 71 12.24 -3.76 -7.45
CA GLY A 71 11.32 -4.15 -8.53
C GLY A 71 10.19 -3.16 -8.80
N ASN A 72 10.11 -2.04 -8.08
CA ASN A 72 9.20 -0.96 -8.43
C ASN A 72 9.74 -0.15 -9.62
N ASP A 73 8.87 0.09 -10.61
CA ASP A 73 9.15 0.90 -11.80
C ASP A 73 8.25 2.15 -11.90
N LEU A 74 7.39 2.36 -10.89
CA LEU A 74 6.44 3.48 -10.82
C LEU A 74 6.99 4.57 -9.90
N LYS A 75 7.25 5.75 -10.45
CA LYS A 75 7.76 6.90 -9.71
C LYS A 75 6.62 7.82 -9.28
N LEU A 76 6.87 8.64 -8.25
CA LEU A 76 5.88 9.60 -7.76
C LEU A 76 5.44 10.59 -8.86
N GLU A 77 6.37 11.05 -9.68
CA GLU A 77 6.11 11.96 -10.81
C GLU A 77 5.31 11.35 -11.96
N ASP A 78 5.18 10.03 -12.02
CA ASP A 78 4.33 9.35 -13.02
C ASP A 78 2.84 9.43 -12.66
N LEU A 79 2.51 9.49 -11.37
CA LEU A 79 1.14 9.38 -10.87
C LEU A 79 0.20 10.46 -11.39
N PRO A 80 0.60 11.75 -11.52
CA PRO A 80 -0.28 12.77 -12.10
C PRO A 80 -0.67 12.53 -13.56
N HIS A 81 0.06 11.68 -14.27
CA HIS A 81 -0.22 11.30 -15.66
C HIS A 81 -1.04 10.02 -15.78
N LEU A 82 -1.19 9.27 -14.68
CA LEU A 82 -1.80 7.95 -14.68
C LEU A 82 -3.04 7.85 -13.79
N CYS A 83 -3.22 8.76 -12.84
CA CYS A 83 -4.34 8.74 -11.90
C CYS A 83 -5.12 10.06 -11.94
N ASP A 84 -6.43 9.99 -11.71
CA ASP A 84 -7.27 11.19 -11.55
C ASP A 84 -7.15 11.76 -10.13
N VAL A 85 -6.98 10.85 -9.15
CA VAL A 85 -6.71 11.18 -7.75
C VAL A 85 -5.73 10.15 -7.20
N PHE A 86 -4.80 10.60 -6.36
CA PHE A 86 -3.99 9.70 -5.54
C PHE A 86 -3.68 10.31 -4.18
N THR A 87 -3.37 9.47 -3.21
CA THR A 87 -2.92 9.95 -1.91
C THR A 87 -1.43 9.68 -1.70
N ILE A 88 -0.80 10.53 -0.90
CA ILE A 88 0.57 10.35 -0.41
C ILE A 88 0.48 10.13 1.08
N GLY A 89 0.66 8.88 1.50
CA GLY A 89 0.55 8.48 2.89
C GLY A 89 1.61 9.14 3.78
N GLY A 90 1.18 9.71 4.89
CA GLY A 90 2.06 10.34 5.88
C GLY A 90 2.14 9.55 7.18
N THR A 91 1.02 9.09 7.71
CA THR A 91 0.92 8.44 9.02
C THR A 91 1.83 7.21 9.17
N LYS A 92 2.00 6.40 8.12
CA LYS A 92 2.91 5.24 8.11
C LYS A 92 4.36 5.61 7.75
N GLN A 93 4.61 6.87 7.34
CA GLN A 93 5.89 7.39 6.83
C GLN A 93 6.55 8.42 7.75
N GLY A 94 6.16 8.49 9.01
CA GLY A 94 6.76 9.38 10.01
C GLY A 94 5.98 10.67 10.29
N ALA A 95 4.88 10.94 9.59
CA ALA A 95 3.96 12.01 10.01
C ALA A 95 3.20 11.60 11.26
N LEU A 96 2.86 12.56 12.10
CA LEU A 96 2.07 12.34 13.31
C LEU A 96 0.62 11.98 12.97
N PHE A 97 0.08 12.59 11.92
CA PHE A 97 -1.29 12.35 11.42
C PHE A 97 -1.44 12.94 10.02
N GLY A 98 -2.51 12.52 9.34
CA GLY A 98 -2.92 13.05 8.06
C GLY A 98 -2.35 12.32 6.86
N GLU A 99 -2.86 12.73 5.72
CA GLU A 99 -2.51 12.23 4.41
C GLU A 99 -2.63 13.38 3.40
N ALA A 100 -1.79 13.42 2.38
CA ALA A 100 -1.93 14.38 1.30
C ALA A 100 -2.76 13.77 0.16
N ALA A 101 -3.84 14.43 -0.23
CA ALA A 101 -4.61 14.08 -1.42
C ALA A 101 -4.18 14.95 -2.60
N VAL A 102 -3.78 14.32 -3.69
CA VAL A 102 -3.45 14.98 -4.95
C VAL A 102 -4.59 14.73 -5.93
N ILE A 103 -5.30 15.77 -6.29
CA ILE A 103 -6.42 15.74 -7.24
C ILE A 103 -5.92 16.31 -8.56
N VAL A 104 -5.87 15.48 -9.59
CA VAL A 104 -5.39 15.86 -10.93
C VAL A 104 -6.55 16.34 -11.79
N ASP A 105 -7.68 15.66 -11.72
CA ASP A 105 -8.88 15.99 -12.48
C ASP A 105 -9.46 17.34 -12.05
N GLU A 106 -9.64 18.28 -13.01
CA GLU A 106 -10.09 19.65 -12.73
C GLU A 106 -11.55 19.71 -12.26
N GLU A 107 -12.42 18.83 -12.74
CA GLU A 107 -13.82 18.79 -12.31
C GLU A 107 -13.94 18.38 -10.84
N LEU A 108 -13.09 17.47 -10.38
CA LEU A 108 -13.06 17.04 -8.98
C LEU A 108 -12.52 18.14 -8.05
N LYS A 109 -11.67 19.05 -8.54
CA LYS A 109 -11.12 20.16 -7.73
C LYS A 109 -12.17 21.21 -7.39
N ARG A 110 -13.08 21.50 -8.32
CA ARG A 110 -14.00 22.64 -8.25
C ARG A 110 -14.79 22.72 -6.96
N GLU A 111 -15.37 21.62 -6.51
CA GLU A 111 -16.21 21.56 -5.31
C GLU A 111 -15.49 20.98 -4.09
N PHE A 112 -14.23 20.57 -4.24
CA PHE A 112 -13.50 19.85 -3.20
C PHE A 112 -13.37 20.60 -1.87
N PRO A 113 -13.12 21.93 -1.83
CA PRO A 113 -13.08 22.68 -0.57
C PRO A 113 -14.38 22.61 0.22
N TYR A 114 -15.53 22.60 -0.45
CA TYR A 114 -16.83 22.43 0.20
C TYR A 114 -17.01 21.04 0.78
N HIS A 115 -16.53 20.01 0.08
CA HIS A 115 -16.55 18.64 0.58
C HIS A 115 -15.66 18.48 1.82
N ILE A 116 -14.47 19.10 1.83
CA ILE A 116 -13.59 19.12 3.01
C ILE A 116 -14.34 19.72 4.21
N LYS A 117 -14.96 20.88 4.01
CA LYS A 117 -15.71 21.60 5.07
C LYS A 117 -16.92 20.79 5.55
N GLN A 118 -17.71 20.25 4.63
CA GLN A 118 -18.91 19.45 4.93
C GLN A 118 -18.57 18.21 5.75
N ARG A 119 -17.40 17.60 5.53
CA ARG A 119 -16.92 16.42 6.24
C ARG A 119 -16.18 16.74 7.55
N GLY A 120 -16.12 18.01 7.96
CA GLY A 120 -15.43 18.45 9.18
C GLY A 120 -13.90 18.42 9.08
N ALA A 121 -13.34 18.28 7.87
CA ALA A 121 -11.91 18.15 7.66
C ALA A 121 -11.20 19.50 7.42
N LEU A 122 -11.92 20.63 7.37
CA LEU A 122 -11.34 21.96 7.27
C LEU A 122 -10.93 22.47 8.66
N LEU A 123 -9.70 22.16 9.02
CA LEU A 123 -9.13 22.56 10.32
C LEU A 123 -8.67 24.02 10.30
N ALA A 124 -9.00 24.80 11.35
CA ALA A 124 -8.50 26.16 11.52
C ALA A 124 -6.97 26.26 11.56
N LYS A 125 -6.33 25.20 12.03
CA LYS A 125 -4.86 25.04 12.09
C LYS A 125 -4.38 23.98 11.07
N GLY A 126 -4.99 23.88 9.90
CA GLY A 126 -4.66 22.90 8.85
C GLY A 126 -3.22 22.99 8.34
N TRP A 127 -2.56 24.13 8.49
CA TRP A 127 -1.14 24.30 8.18
C TRP A 127 -0.22 23.34 8.97
N LEU A 128 -0.67 22.83 10.13
CA LEU A 128 0.07 21.79 10.87
C LEU A 128 0.22 20.48 10.06
N LEU A 129 -0.75 20.16 9.19
CA LEU A 129 -0.63 19.05 8.25
C LEU A 129 0.42 19.39 7.17
N GLY A 130 0.38 20.61 6.63
CA GLY A 130 1.33 21.08 5.61
C GLY A 130 2.77 21.04 6.05
N ILE A 131 3.08 21.52 7.28
CA ILE A 131 4.44 21.49 7.84
C ILE A 131 5.01 20.07 7.92
N GLN A 132 4.19 19.06 8.24
CA GLN A 132 4.66 17.68 8.28
C GLN A 132 5.13 17.22 6.89
N TYR A 133 4.35 17.53 5.84
CA TYR A 133 4.71 17.20 4.47
C TYR A 133 5.90 18.03 3.96
N GLU A 134 5.96 19.31 4.26
CA GLU A 134 7.13 20.15 3.97
C GLU A 134 8.40 19.52 4.58
N THR A 135 8.33 19.13 5.86
CA THR A 135 9.45 18.46 6.56
C THR A 135 9.80 17.13 5.89
N LEU A 136 8.82 16.28 5.60
CA LEU A 136 9.05 14.98 4.99
C LEU A 136 9.66 15.09 3.59
N PHE A 137 9.29 16.10 2.79
CA PHE A 137 9.86 16.28 1.46
C PHE A 137 11.15 17.12 1.44
N THR A 138 11.50 17.79 2.54
CA THR A 138 12.78 18.48 2.68
C THR A 138 13.92 17.45 2.71
N ASP A 139 14.97 17.68 1.93
CA ASP A 139 16.16 16.83 1.84
C ASP A 139 15.84 15.34 1.59
N ASN A 140 14.77 15.06 0.86
CA ASN A 140 14.31 13.70 0.56
C ASN A 140 14.06 12.81 1.78
N LEU A 141 13.69 13.39 2.93
CA LEU A 141 13.49 12.62 4.17
C LEU A 141 12.42 11.53 3.97
N TYR A 142 11.31 11.82 3.28
CA TYR A 142 10.26 10.86 2.97
C TYR A 142 10.81 9.58 2.32
N PHE A 143 11.65 9.74 1.31
CA PHE A 143 12.25 8.61 0.58
C PHE A 143 13.32 7.89 1.41
N ARG A 144 14.12 8.62 2.22
CA ARG A 144 15.11 8.00 3.12
C ARG A 144 14.44 7.13 4.19
N LEU A 145 13.34 7.60 4.79
CA LEU A 145 12.56 6.83 5.76
C LEU A 145 11.92 5.60 5.12
N ALA A 146 11.44 5.73 3.87
CA ALA A 146 10.92 4.62 3.10
C ALA A 146 11.99 3.60 2.73
N ARG A 147 13.16 4.05 2.28
CA ARG A 147 14.31 3.20 1.96
C ARG A 147 14.75 2.37 3.15
N HIS A 148 14.86 2.98 4.33
CA HIS A 148 15.16 2.27 5.56
C HIS A 148 14.21 1.08 5.79
N ALA A 149 12.92 1.30 5.65
CA ALA A 149 11.92 0.23 5.81
C ALA A 149 12.03 -0.84 4.72
N ALA A 150 12.26 -0.43 3.45
CA ALA A 150 12.42 -1.34 2.32
C ALA A 150 13.66 -2.24 2.48
N ASP A 151 14.80 -1.66 2.86
CA ASP A 151 16.05 -2.42 3.08
C ASP A 151 15.88 -3.46 4.19
N LEU A 152 15.21 -3.11 5.29
CA LEU A 152 14.91 -4.04 6.38
C LEU A 152 13.92 -5.13 5.95
N ALA A 153 12.95 -4.82 5.09
CA ALA A 153 12.03 -5.82 4.54
C ALA A 153 12.76 -6.81 3.62
N VAL A 154 13.67 -6.33 2.77
CA VAL A 154 14.53 -7.20 1.92
C VAL A 154 15.38 -8.13 2.79
N LYS A 155 16.00 -7.59 3.84
CA LYS A 155 16.77 -8.38 4.81
C LYS A 155 15.90 -9.46 5.47
N MET A 156 14.72 -9.07 5.92
CA MET A 156 13.74 -9.98 6.53
C MET A 156 13.30 -11.07 5.55
N HIS A 157 12.92 -10.70 4.33
CA HIS A 157 12.50 -11.63 3.28
C HIS A 157 13.57 -12.69 2.99
N LYS A 158 14.81 -12.23 2.81
CA LYS A 158 15.96 -13.12 2.58
C LYS A 158 16.18 -14.09 3.73
N GLY A 159 16.18 -13.59 4.97
CA GLY A 159 16.40 -14.44 6.15
C GLY A 159 15.29 -15.50 6.35
N PHE A 160 14.04 -15.14 6.12
CA PHE A 160 12.93 -16.12 6.14
C PHE A 160 13.10 -17.19 5.05
N LYS A 161 13.49 -16.80 3.83
CA LYS A 161 13.78 -17.76 2.75
C LYS A 161 14.92 -18.71 3.08
N GLU A 162 16.01 -18.18 3.63
CA GLU A 162 17.17 -18.97 4.06
C GLU A 162 16.81 -19.95 5.19
N ALA A 163 15.84 -19.60 6.04
CA ALA A 163 15.28 -20.48 7.07
C ALA A 163 14.20 -21.46 6.54
N GLY A 164 13.93 -21.46 5.22
CA GLY A 164 13.02 -22.42 4.58
C GLY A 164 11.55 -22.02 4.59
N PHE A 165 11.20 -20.80 4.94
CA PHE A 165 9.81 -20.32 4.92
C PHE A 165 9.32 -20.01 3.50
N TYR A 166 8.08 -20.36 3.22
CA TYR A 166 7.36 -19.95 2.03
C TYR A 166 6.62 -18.64 2.29
N PHE A 167 6.30 -17.93 1.21
CA PHE A 167 5.55 -16.66 1.26
C PHE A 167 4.25 -16.78 0.47
N LEU A 168 3.22 -16.03 0.90
CA LEU A 168 1.99 -15.91 0.13
C LEU A 168 2.25 -15.28 -1.25
N HIS A 169 3.09 -14.26 -1.27
CA HIS A 169 3.58 -13.58 -2.47
C HIS A 169 5.07 -13.30 -2.34
N ASN A 170 5.79 -13.39 -3.45
CA ASN A 170 7.24 -13.19 -3.47
C ASN A 170 7.60 -11.74 -3.84
N HIS A 171 7.14 -10.79 -3.02
CA HIS A 171 7.42 -9.37 -3.16
C HIS A 171 8.23 -8.85 -1.97
N GLU A 172 9.17 -7.93 -2.26
CA GLU A 172 10.09 -7.36 -1.28
C GLU A 172 9.65 -5.95 -0.86
N THR A 173 8.37 -5.79 -0.52
CA THR A 173 7.85 -4.54 0.04
C THR A 173 7.94 -4.54 1.56
N ASN A 174 7.57 -3.43 2.20
CA ASN A 174 7.56 -3.32 3.66
C ASN A 174 6.61 -4.30 4.37
N GLN A 175 5.72 -4.98 3.65
CA GLN A 175 4.84 -6.02 4.17
C GLN A 175 5.32 -7.39 3.68
N GLN A 176 5.70 -8.25 4.62
CA GLN A 176 6.15 -9.60 4.36
C GLN A 176 5.13 -10.59 4.90
N LEU A 177 4.70 -11.54 4.06
CA LEU A 177 3.67 -12.52 4.39
C LEU A 177 4.21 -13.96 4.35
N PRO A 178 5.10 -14.34 5.29
CA PRO A 178 5.57 -15.72 5.40
C PRO A 178 4.45 -16.63 5.91
N ILE A 179 4.52 -17.91 5.51
CA ILE A 179 3.57 -18.96 5.86
C ILE A 179 4.16 -19.82 6.96
N PHE A 180 3.42 -19.97 8.05
CA PHE A 180 3.80 -20.72 9.24
C PHE A 180 2.92 -21.97 9.42
N THR A 181 3.47 -23.01 10.02
CA THR A 181 2.67 -24.01 10.72
C THR A 181 2.17 -23.45 12.04
N GLN A 182 1.13 -24.05 12.64
CA GLN A 182 0.65 -23.65 13.97
C GLN A 182 1.77 -23.71 15.03
N THR A 183 2.59 -24.76 14.99
CA THR A 183 3.70 -24.94 15.93
C THR A 183 4.74 -23.81 15.82
N GLN A 184 5.10 -23.43 14.60
CA GLN A 184 6.05 -22.31 14.37
C GLN A 184 5.48 -20.97 14.86
N PHE A 185 4.18 -20.74 14.59
CA PHE A 185 3.47 -19.55 15.03
C PHE A 185 3.48 -19.42 16.56
N ASP A 186 3.12 -20.50 17.26
CA ASP A 186 3.06 -20.51 18.73
C ASP A 186 4.44 -20.32 19.35
N LYS A 187 5.45 -21.05 18.87
CA LYS A 187 6.84 -20.92 19.34
C LYS A 187 7.39 -19.50 19.17
N LEU A 188 7.11 -18.84 18.05
CA LEU A 188 7.60 -17.49 17.82
C LEU A 188 6.91 -16.48 18.76
N LYS A 189 5.62 -16.67 19.04
CA LYS A 189 4.90 -15.90 20.07
C LYS A 189 5.46 -16.12 21.48
N GLU A 190 5.76 -17.37 21.84
CA GLU A 190 6.39 -17.69 23.14
C GLU A 190 7.76 -17.04 23.30
N LYS A 191 8.51 -16.85 22.20
CA LYS A 191 9.77 -16.09 22.20
C LYS A 191 9.56 -14.55 22.34
N GLY A 192 8.30 -14.09 22.49
CA GLY A 192 7.96 -12.69 22.75
C GLY A 192 7.84 -11.81 21.49
N PHE A 193 7.67 -12.41 20.31
CA PHE A 193 7.42 -11.66 19.09
C PHE A 193 5.91 -11.46 18.84
N TYR A 194 5.54 -10.22 18.45
CA TYR A 194 4.18 -9.85 18.10
C TYR A 194 4.10 -9.61 16.60
N PHE A 195 3.18 -10.29 15.94
CA PHE A 195 2.94 -10.21 14.51
C PHE A 195 1.49 -10.60 14.20
N ASP A 196 0.99 -10.21 13.04
CA ASP A 196 -0.41 -10.45 12.69
C ASP A 196 -0.62 -11.91 12.22
N HIS A 197 -1.71 -12.51 12.69
CA HIS A 197 -2.36 -13.64 12.04
C HIS A 197 -3.19 -13.06 10.89
N PHE A 198 -2.68 -13.18 9.65
CA PHE A 198 -3.29 -12.51 8.51
C PHE A 198 -4.44 -13.33 7.89
N ALA A 199 -4.22 -14.63 7.69
CA ALA A 199 -5.22 -15.53 7.13
C ALA A 199 -4.90 -17.00 7.43
N ASP A 200 -5.95 -17.84 7.44
CA ASP A 200 -5.82 -19.29 7.47
C ASP A 200 -5.77 -19.88 6.06
N MET A 201 -4.90 -20.86 5.86
CA MET A 201 -4.84 -21.62 4.63
C MET A 201 -5.69 -22.90 4.76
N LYS A 202 -6.18 -23.42 3.63
CA LYS A 202 -7.01 -24.64 3.59
C LYS A 202 -6.30 -25.88 4.13
N ASP A 203 -4.99 -25.89 4.13
CA ASP A 203 -4.14 -27.00 4.62
C ASP A 203 -3.74 -26.86 6.11
N GLY A 204 -4.33 -25.89 6.82
CA GLY A 204 -4.08 -25.64 8.24
C GLY A 204 -2.84 -24.81 8.55
N ARG A 205 -2.15 -24.31 7.53
CA ARG A 205 -1.07 -23.33 7.73
C ARG A 205 -1.63 -21.91 7.91
N ILE A 206 -0.81 -21.02 8.43
CA ILE A 206 -1.16 -19.65 8.76
C ILE A 206 -0.32 -18.69 7.90
N VAL A 207 -0.97 -17.80 7.21
CA VAL A 207 -0.29 -16.64 6.63
C VAL A 207 -0.12 -15.62 7.73
N THR A 208 1.10 -15.25 8.05
CA THR A 208 1.42 -14.20 9.00
C THR A 208 1.82 -12.92 8.28
N ARG A 209 1.71 -11.77 8.95
CA ARG A 209 2.17 -10.50 8.40
C ARG A 209 3.16 -9.83 9.33
N PHE A 210 4.34 -9.55 8.77
CA PHE A 210 5.37 -8.71 9.36
C PHE A 210 5.50 -7.43 8.56
N CYS A 211 5.55 -6.29 9.26
CA CYS A 211 5.68 -4.98 8.62
C CYS A 211 6.93 -4.28 9.14
N THR A 212 7.76 -3.80 8.23
CA THR A 212 8.80 -2.82 8.56
C THR A 212 8.27 -1.41 8.35
N SER A 213 8.82 -0.46 9.08
CA SER A 213 8.46 0.95 8.99
C SER A 213 9.69 1.84 9.14
N TRP A 214 9.49 3.13 8.99
CA TRP A 214 10.51 4.15 9.22
C TRP A 214 11.14 4.08 10.63
N ALA A 215 10.42 3.56 11.61
CA ALA A 215 10.85 3.44 13.00
C ALA A 215 11.34 2.04 13.38
N THR A 216 11.39 1.10 12.44
CA THR A 216 11.86 -0.26 12.73
C THR A 216 13.35 -0.27 13.06
N ASP A 217 13.69 -0.74 14.28
CA ASP A 217 15.08 -0.92 14.68
C ASP A 217 15.68 -2.13 13.94
N PRO A 218 16.81 -1.98 13.23
CA PRO A 218 17.51 -3.09 12.58
C PRO A 218 17.82 -4.26 13.52
N ALA A 219 18.13 -3.98 14.78
CA ALA A 219 18.41 -5.01 15.79
C ALA A 219 17.20 -5.92 16.05
N ASN A 220 15.97 -5.40 15.94
CA ASN A 220 14.78 -6.22 16.08
C ASN A 220 14.59 -7.18 14.90
N VAL A 221 14.97 -6.76 13.70
CA VAL A 221 14.98 -7.65 12.53
C VAL A 221 16.01 -8.76 12.73
N ASP A 222 17.23 -8.42 13.22
CA ASP A 222 18.27 -9.41 13.49
C ASP A 222 17.83 -10.42 14.55
N ARG A 223 17.21 -9.97 15.63
CA ARG A 223 16.64 -10.85 16.68
C ARG A 223 15.54 -11.78 16.11
N LEU A 224 14.69 -11.27 15.24
CA LEU A 224 13.66 -12.07 14.57
C LEU A 224 14.30 -13.15 13.71
N LEU A 225 15.28 -12.79 12.88
CA LEU A 225 15.96 -13.72 11.99
C LEU A 225 16.73 -14.79 12.74
N GLU A 226 17.30 -14.49 13.90
CA GLU A 226 17.90 -15.50 14.78
C GLU A 226 16.83 -16.43 15.38
N ALA A 227 15.71 -15.85 15.84
CA ALA A 227 14.65 -16.63 16.48
C ALA A 227 13.95 -17.61 15.56
N ILE A 228 13.88 -17.35 14.24
CA ILE A 228 13.21 -18.24 13.28
C ILE A 228 14.08 -19.43 12.84
N LYS A 229 15.39 -19.41 13.10
CA LYS A 229 16.27 -20.53 12.76
C LYS A 229 15.95 -21.82 13.53
N ASP A 230 15.34 -21.68 14.71
CA ASP A 230 15.00 -22.78 15.61
C ASP A 230 13.50 -23.15 15.55
N LEU A 231 12.77 -22.68 14.56
CA LEU A 231 11.36 -23.00 14.34
C LEU A 231 11.20 -24.15 13.35
#